data_84fcb5209673f9071630e23621ec9d11
#
_entry.id   84fcb5209673f9071630e23621ec9d11
#
_cell.length_a   1.000
_cell.length_b   1.000
_cell.length_c   1.000
_cell.angle_alpha   90.00
_cell.angle_beta   90.00
_cell.angle_gamma   90.00
#
_symmetry.space_group_name_H-M   'P 1'
#
loop_
_entity.id
_entity.type
_entity.pdbx_description
1 polymer ?
#
loop_
_entity_poly.entity_id
_entity_poly.type
_entity_poly.pdbx_seq_one_letter_code
_entity_poly.pdbx_strand_id
1 'polypeptide(L)'
;MADRLCDEILAGTYKDDDRIPSVREYAVMLQVNTNTAVKAYDQLARDGIIYNKRGLGYFGTAGAKKEIKKARKQEFMKQTRPEMFRQMKLLDITIEDIQKLWQQ
;
A
#
# COMPACT_ATOMS: atom_id res chain seq x y z
N MET A 1 -6.38 5.54 4.13
CA MET A 1 -5.60 6.57 3.43
C MET A 1 -4.14 6.19 3.24
N ALA A 2 -3.46 5.74 4.26
CA ALA A 2 -2.07 5.25 4.11
C ALA A 2 -1.97 4.13 3.08
N ASP A 3 -2.93 3.21 3.07
CA ASP A 3 -2.95 2.10 2.13
C ASP A 3 -3.07 2.57 0.69
N ARG A 4 -3.84 3.63 0.45
CA ARG A 4 -3.99 4.18 -0.90
C ARG A 4 -2.70 4.77 -1.43
N LEU A 5 -1.96 5.49 -0.60
CA LEU A 5 -0.66 6.03 -1.00
C LEU A 5 0.33 4.90 -1.28
N CYS A 6 0.32 3.85 -0.46
CA CYS A 6 1.12 2.66 -0.70
C CYS A 6 0.75 1.98 -2.02
N ASP A 7 -0.55 1.88 -2.34
CA ASP A 7 -1.01 1.34 -3.62
C ASP A 7 -0.47 2.15 -4.80
N GLU A 8 -0.48 3.47 -4.68
CA GLU A 8 0.03 4.36 -5.72
C GLU A 8 1.54 4.18 -5.92
N ILE A 9 2.29 4.01 -4.82
CA ILE A 9 3.72 3.73 -4.90
C ILE A 9 3.97 2.37 -5.58
N LEU A 10 3.20 1.34 -5.21
CA LEU A 10 3.31 0.03 -5.83
C LEU A 10 2.99 0.06 -7.32
N ALA A 11 2.01 0.88 -7.71
CA ALA A 11 1.62 1.04 -9.11
C ALA A 11 2.61 1.86 -9.94
N GLY A 12 3.59 2.50 -9.28
CA GLY A 12 4.58 3.32 -9.97
C GLY A 12 4.17 4.77 -10.18
N THR A 13 3.06 5.21 -9.56
CA THR A 13 2.61 6.60 -9.63
C THR A 13 3.65 7.53 -9.03
N TYR A 14 4.26 7.13 -7.92
CA TYR A 14 5.37 7.84 -7.30
C TYR A 14 6.58 6.93 -7.29
N LYS A 15 7.66 7.41 -7.91
CA LYS A 15 8.93 6.67 -7.97
C LYS A 15 9.84 7.10 -6.84
N ASP A 16 11.01 6.50 -6.78
CA ASP A 16 12.02 6.85 -5.76
C ASP A 16 12.30 8.34 -5.80
N ASP A 17 12.25 8.97 -4.64
CA ASP A 17 12.53 10.39 -4.43
C ASP A 17 11.60 11.34 -5.19
N ASP A 18 10.48 10.85 -5.70
CA ASP A 18 9.44 11.72 -6.28
C ASP A 18 8.74 12.50 -5.18
N ARG A 19 8.37 13.72 -5.49
CA ARG A 19 7.54 14.52 -4.60
C ARG A 19 6.12 13.96 -4.59
N ILE A 20 5.59 13.74 -3.39
CA ILE A 20 4.19 13.35 -3.22
C ILE A 20 3.34 14.56 -2.86
N PRO A 21 2.01 14.50 -3.08
CA PRO A 21 1.14 15.63 -2.72
C PRO A 21 1.29 16.00 -1.26
N SER A 22 1.11 17.30 -0.94
CA SER A 22 1.12 17.73 0.45
C SER A 22 -0.04 17.07 1.20
N VAL A 23 0.04 17.07 2.54
CA VAL A 23 -1.02 16.52 3.39
C VAL A 23 -2.37 17.13 3.02
N ARG A 24 -2.41 18.46 2.85
CA ARG A 24 -3.66 19.17 2.52
C ARG A 24 -4.16 18.82 1.12
N GLU A 25 -3.28 18.80 0.14
CA GLU A 25 -3.64 18.41 -1.23
C GLU A 25 -4.23 17.01 -1.27
N TYR A 26 -3.58 16.07 -0.57
CA TYR A 26 -4.02 14.68 -0.57
C TYR A 26 -5.36 14.51 0.18
N ALA A 27 -5.55 15.27 1.28
CA ALA A 27 -6.81 15.27 2.01
C ALA A 27 -7.96 15.75 1.11
N VAL A 28 -7.74 16.79 0.31
CA VAL A 28 -8.73 17.29 -0.65
C VAL A 28 -9.01 16.25 -1.73
N MET A 29 -7.96 15.66 -2.30
CA MET A 29 -8.10 14.63 -3.34
C MET A 29 -8.94 13.45 -2.89
N LEU A 30 -8.77 13.02 -1.64
CA LEU A 30 -9.49 11.87 -1.09
C LEU A 30 -10.75 12.23 -0.33
N GLN A 31 -11.05 13.54 -0.20
CA GLN A 31 -12.20 14.03 0.54
C GLN A 31 -12.21 13.52 2.00
N VAL A 32 -11.05 13.55 2.64
CA VAL A 32 -10.91 13.16 4.05
C VAL A 32 -10.50 14.36 4.89
N ASN A 33 -10.70 14.24 6.21
CA ASN A 33 -10.29 15.27 7.16
C ASN A 33 -8.78 15.44 7.14
N THR A 34 -8.29 16.69 7.21
CA THR A 34 -6.87 17.00 7.21
C THR A 34 -6.15 16.30 8.36
N ASN A 35 -6.76 16.18 9.55
CA ASN A 35 -6.16 15.50 10.68
C ASN A 35 -5.94 14.01 10.40
N THR A 36 -6.86 13.38 9.68
CA THR A 36 -6.70 11.99 9.24
C THR A 36 -5.51 11.85 8.30
N ALA A 37 -5.37 12.80 7.37
CA ALA A 37 -4.25 12.81 6.43
C ALA A 37 -2.91 13.02 7.15
N VAL A 38 -2.87 13.92 8.14
CA VAL A 38 -1.66 14.16 8.94
C VAL A 38 -1.22 12.87 9.63
N LYS A 39 -2.15 12.17 10.28
CA LYS A 39 -1.84 10.91 10.98
C LYS A 39 -1.30 9.85 10.02
N ALA A 40 -1.90 9.75 8.84
CA ALA A 40 -1.46 8.80 7.83
C ALA A 40 -0.03 9.10 7.35
N TYR A 41 0.26 10.36 7.07
CA TYR A 41 1.60 10.77 6.64
C TYR A 41 2.64 10.56 7.75
N ASP A 42 2.28 10.87 9.00
CA ASP A 42 3.17 10.63 10.14
C ASP A 42 3.50 9.14 10.25
N GLN A 43 2.52 8.28 10.07
CA GLN A 43 2.73 6.83 10.13
C GLN A 43 3.63 6.36 8.99
N LEU A 44 3.40 6.83 7.78
CA LEU A 44 4.21 6.48 6.62
C LEU A 44 5.66 6.96 6.78
N ALA A 45 5.85 8.14 7.37
CA ALA A 45 7.19 8.66 7.64
C ALA A 45 7.92 7.82 8.69
N ARG A 46 7.20 7.40 9.75
CA ARG A 46 7.77 6.51 10.78
C ARG A 46 8.16 5.16 10.21
N ASP A 47 7.37 4.66 9.26
CA ASP A 47 7.65 3.38 8.60
C ASP A 47 8.74 3.49 7.53
N GLY A 48 9.26 4.69 7.28
CA GLY A 48 10.32 4.91 6.32
C GLY A 48 9.89 4.87 4.86
N ILE A 49 8.57 4.95 4.59
CA ILE A 49 8.02 4.90 3.23
C ILE A 49 8.10 6.26 2.55
N ILE A 50 7.93 7.33 3.32
CA ILE A 50 8.07 8.70 2.85
C ILE A 50 9.00 9.46 3.80
N TYR A 51 9.53 10.57 3.34
CA TYR A 51 10.33 11.46 4.19
C TYR A 51 9.97 12.91 3.93
N ASN A 52 10.11 13.73 4.98
CA ASN A 52 9.83 15.16 4.90
C ASN A 52 11.13 15.89 4.60
N LYS A 53 11.12 16.66 3.53
CA LYS A 53 12.24 17.54 3.19
C LYS A 53 11.85 18.96 3.60
N ARG A 54 12.50 19.48 4.61
CA ARG A 54 12.13 20.76 5.22
C ARG A 54 12.03 21.87 4.16
N GLY A 55 10.87 22.51 4.11
CA GLY A 55 10.60 23.59 3.16
C GLY A 55 10.21 23.13 1.76
N LEU A 56 10.31 21.83 1.46
CA LEU A 56 10.04 21.29 0.12
C LEU A 56 8.88 20.29 0.08
N GLY A 57 8.47 19.75 1.24
CA GLY A 57 7.35 18.81 1.34
C GLY A 57 7.78 17.37 1.56
N TYR A 58 6.89 16.44 1.22
CA TYR A 58 7.13 15.02 1.39
C TYR A 58 7.56 14.37 0.08
N PHE A 59 8.41 13.37 0.20
CA PHE A 59 8.96 12.63 -0.94
C PHE A 59 8.93 11.14 -0.64
N GLY A 60 8.79 10.31 -1.68
CA GLY A 60 8.87 8.87 -1.55
C GLY A 60 10.31 8.43 -1.27
N THR A 61 10.47 7.55 -0.29
CA THR A 61 11.78 7.00 0.05
C THR A 61 12.28 6.07 -1.06
N ALA A 62 13.56 6.16 -1.40
CA ALA A 62 14.16 5.22 -2.35
C ALA A 62 14.00 3.79 -1.83
N GLY A 63 13.51 2.89 -2.68
CA GLY A 63 13.25 1.49 -2.30
C GLY A 63 11.93 1.26 -1.56
N ALA A 64 11.10 2.30 -1.38
CA ALA A 64 9.82 2.16 -0.69
C ALA A 64 8.92 1.11 -1.33
N LYS A 65 8.86 1.06 -2.66
CA LYS A 65 8.07 0.06 -3.39
C LYS A 65 8.44 -1.36 -2.99
N LYS A 66 9.73 -1.64 -2.91
CA LYS A 66 10.24 -2.97 -2.53
C LYS A 66 9.85 -3.32 -1.10
N GLU A 67 9.99 -2.38 -0.17
CA GLU A 67 9.63 -2.60 1.23
C GLU A 67 8.13 -2.80 1.43
N ILE A 68 7.30 -2.01 0.77
CA ILE A 68 5.84 -2.16 0.81
C ILE A 68 5.44 -3.52 0.26
N LYS A 69 6.00 -3.89 -0.88
CA LYS A 69 5.71 -5.16 -1.53
C LYS A 69 6.07 -6.34 -0.64
N LYS A 70 7.22 -6.27 0.02
CA LYS A 70 7.68 -7.32 0.95
C LYS A 70 6.73 -7.44 2.14
N ALA A 71 6.38 -6.33 2.77
CA ALA A 71 5.49 -6.32 3.94
C ALA A 71 4.09 -6.85 3.59
N ARG A 72 3.52 -6.39 2.48
CA ARG A 72 2.19 -6.83 2.04
C ARG A 72 2.17 -8.29 1.63
N LYS A 73 3.24 -8.77 0.99
CA LYS A 73 3.37 -10.17 0.62
C LYS A 73 3.39 -11.06 1.86
N GLN A 74 4.15 -10.67 2.89
CA GLN A 74 4.19 -11.40 4.14
C GLN A 74 2.83 -11.46 4.83
N GLU A 75 2.13 -10.34 4.88
CA GLU A 75 0.78 -10.29 5.47
C GLU A 75 -0.21 -11.13 4.68
N PHE A 76 -0.17 -11.05 3.36
CA PHE A 76 -1.02 -11.87 2.49
C PHE A 76 -0.82 -13.35 2.76
N MET A 77 0.43 -13.80 2.79
CA MET A 77 0.75 -15.22 3.01
C MET A 77 0.39 -15.68 4.42
N LYS A 78 0.41 -14.78 5.39
CA LYS A 78 0.17 -15.09 6.81
C LYS A 78 -1.31 -15.08 7.18
N GLN A 79 -2.09 -14.16 6.60
CA GLN A 79 -3.49 -13.92 6.98
C GLN A 79 -4.48 -14.19 5.86
N THR A 80 -4.27 -13.61 4.69
CA THR A 80 -5.21 -13.73 3.58
C THR A 80 -5.22 -15.12 2.97
N ARG A 81 -4.06 -15.70 2.75
CA ARG A 81 -3.94 -17.04 2.17
C ARG A 81 -4.63 -18.12 3.02
N PRO A 82 -4.37 -18.21 4.35
CA PRO A 82 -5.06 -19.23 5.14
C PRO A 82 -6.58 -19.09 5.10
N GLU A 83 -7.08 -17.86 5.14
CA GLU A 83 -8.52 -17.60 5.05
C GLU A 83 -9.07 -18.00 3.70
N MET A 84 -8.38 -17.69 2.62
CA MET A 84 -8.76 -18.11 1.28
C MET A 84 -8.83 -19.63 1.17
N PHE A 85 -7.82 -20.31 1.69
CA PHE A 85 -7.79 -21.78 1.68
C PHE A 85 -8.94 -22.38 2.50
N ARG A 86 -9.26 -21.77 3.63
CA ARG A 86 -10.40 -22.21 4.45
C ARG A 86 -11.70 -22.13 3.66
N GLN A 87 -11.94 -21.02 3.00
CA GLN A 87 -13.14 -20.83 2.18
C GLN A 87 -13.17 -21.80 0.99
N MET A 88 -12.04 -22.01 0.34
CA MET A 88 -11.95 -22.94 -0.79
C MET A 88 -12.33 -24.34 -0.37
N LYS A 89 -11.87 -24.79 0.79
CA LYS A 89 -12.21 -26.13 1.31
C LYS A 89 -13.71 -26.26 1.60
N LEU A 90 -14.31 -25.19 2.16
CA LEU A 90 -15.75 -25.19 2.44
C LEU A 90 -16.60 -25.21 1.17
N LEU A 91 -16.10 -24.64 0.08
CA LEU A 91 -16.82 -24.50 -1.18
C LEU A 91 -16.42 -25.56 -2.21
N ASP A 92 -15.58 -26.51 -1.83
CA ASP A 92 -15.05 -27.56 -2.72
C ASP A 92 -14.35 -26.98 -3.95
N ILE A 93 -13.67 -25.85 -3.75
CA ILE A 93 -12.82 -25.24 -4.78
C ILE A 93 -11.40 -25.79 -4.62
N THR A 94 -10.84 -26.32 -5.70
CA THR A 94 -9.50 -26.91 -5.68
C THR A 94 -8.44 -25.92 -6.20
N ILE A 95 -7.18 -26.25 -5.93
CA ILE A 95 -6.06 -25.46 -6.48
C ILE A 95 -6.06 -25.52 -8.01
N GLU A 96 -6.44 -26.66 -8.59
CA GLU A 96 -6.55 -26.79 -10.04
C GLU A 96 -7.59 -25.85 -10.63
N ASP A 97 -8.70 -25.64 -9.94
CA ASP A 97 -9.74 -24.68 -10.36
C ASP A 97 -9.17 -23.26 -10.43
N ILE A 98 -8.43 -22.87 -9.39
CA ILE A 98 -7.81 -21.54 -9.31
C ILE A 98 -6.70 -21.40 -10.34
N GLN A 99 -5.91 -22.45 -10.55
CA GLN A 99 -4.82 -22.44 -11.51
C GLN A 99 -5.32 -22.19 -12.93
N LYS A 100 -6.43 -22.78 -13.31
CA LYS A 100 -7.04 -22.55 -14.62
C LYS A 100 -7.42 -21.10 -14.83
N LEU A 101 -7.97 -20.46 -13.80
CA LEU A 101 -8.33 -19.05 -13.86
C LEU A 101 -7.10 -18.16 -13.90
N TRP A 102 -6.04 -18.52 -13.19
CA TRP A 102 -4.80 -17.78 -13.14
C TRP A 102 -4.13 -17.69 -14.52
N GLN A 103 -4.25 -18.74 -15.32
CA GLN A 103 -3.60 -18.83 -16.64
C GLN A 103 -4.36 -18.07 -17.75
N GLN A 104 -5.53 -17.54 -17.45
CA GLN A 104 -6.30 -16.77 -18.42
C GLN A 104 -5.78 -15.30 -18.54
#